data_0d9518712fcf258564b8eb1dd2e26c3e
#
_entry.id   0d9518712fcf258564b8eb1dd2e26c3e
#
_cell.length_a   1.000
_cell.length_b   1.000
_cell.length_c   1.000
_cell.angle_alpha   90.00
_cell.angle_beta   90.00
_cell.angle_gamma   90.00
#
_symmetry.space_group_name_H-M   'P 1'
#
loop_
_entity.id
_entity.type
_entity.pdbx_description
1 polymer ?
#
loop_
_entity_poly.entity_id
_entity_poly.type
_entity_poly.pdbx_seq_one_letter_code
_entity_poly.pdbx_strand_id
1 'polypeptide(L)'
;MKVYTLFFRVVRFKITNDSYETIVTNLAEEDYPPERIKELYAMRWGIETSFRNLKYTVGLAKFHTKKVMCVEQEIFARLIMYNFVEMITSYVVINGKPKRHTYKTNFSVAVHVCRAFFKGKNTSPFVETTIANNTIPVRPGRQSPRKNRNRTFTGFQYRVA
;
A
#
# COMPACT_ATOMS: atom_id res chain seq x y z
N MET A 1 -19.11 -4.30 -37.01
CA MET A 1 -18.26 -4.55 -35.83
C MET A 1 -16.84 -4.17 -36.23
N LYS A 2 -16.17 -3.25 -35.49
CA LYS A 2 -14.76 -2.92 -35.74
C LYS A 2 -13.89 -3.95 -35.06
N VAL A 3 -13.03 -4.61 -35.80
CA VAL A 3 -12.06 -5.58 -35.29
C VAL A 3 -10.73 -4.84 -35.10
N TYR A 4 -10.12 -5.00 -33.90
CA TYR A 4 -8.82 -4.43 -33.56
C TYR A 4 -7.85 -5.58 -33.35
N THR A 5 -6.68 -5.50 -33.96
CA THR A 5 -5.60 -6.46 -33.73
C THR A 5 -4.75 -5.99 -32.56
N LEU A 6 -4.60 -6.83 -31.55
CA LEU A 6 -3.76 -6.57 -30.38
C LEU A 6 -2.56 -7.51 -30.42
N PHE A 7 -1.36 -6.93 -30.31
CA PHE A 7 -0.13 -7.69 -30.16
C PHE A 7 0.25 -7.72 -28.69
N PHE A 8 0.59 -8.89 -28.20
CA PHE A 8 1.11 -9.08 -26.84
C PHE A 8 2.11 -10.22 -26.83
N ARG A 9 3.02 -10.18 -25.86
CA ARG A 9 3.92 -11.28 -25.56
C ARG A 9 3.64 -11.85 -24.18
N VAL A 10 4.04 -13.08 -23.98
CA VAL A 10 3.94 -13.80 -22.72
C VAL A 10 5.34 -13.94 -22.13
N VAL A 11 5.55 -13.42 -20.94
CA VAL A 11 6.83 -13.52 -20.21
C VAL A 11 6.61 -14.44 -19.02
N ARG A 12 7.41 -15.49 -18.93
CA ARG A 12 7.38 -16.45 -17.83
C ARG A 12 8.69 -16.45 -17.08
N PHE A 13 8.64 -16.27 -15.76
CA PHE A 13 9.82 -16.32 -14.90
C PHE A 13 9.59 -17.14 -13.65
N LYS A 14 10.67 -17.73 -13.14
CA LYS A 14 10.65 -18.59 -11.97
C LYS A 14 10.57 -17.73 -10.70
N ILE A 15 9.64 -18.08 -9.78
CA ILE A 15 9.53 -17.45 -8.47
C ILE A 15 10.17 -18.34 -7.40
N THR A 16 9.82 -19.62 -7.40
CA THR A 16 10.39 -20.65 -6.51
C THR A 16 10.81 -21.85 -7.35
N ASN A 17 11.39 -22.89 -6.72
CA ASN A 17 11.80 -24.09 -7.46
C ASN A 17 10.65 -24.73 -8.23
N ASP A 18 9.43 -24.66 -7.71
CA ASP A 18 8.25 -25.33 -8.25
C ASP A 18 7.16 -24.37 -8.74
N SER A 19 7.40 -23.06 -8.71
CA SER A 19 6.40 -22.08 -9.12
C SER A 19 6.95 -21.07 -10.11
N TYR A 20 6.11 -20.74 -11.09
CA TYR A 20 6.37 -19.75 -12.12
C TYR A 20 5.28 -18.68 -12.09
N GLU A 21 5.66 -17.46 -12.41
CA GLU A 21 4.73 -16.39 -12.75
C GLU A 21 4.72 -16.21 -14.26
N THR A 22 3.53 -15.93 -14.81
CA THR A 22 3.35 -15.69 -16.23
C THR A 22 2.65 -14.35 -16.40
N ILE A 23 3.27 -13.46 -17.13
CA ILE A 23 2.77 -12.09 -17.37
C ILE A 23 2.50 -11.92 -18.85
N VAL A 24 1.34 -11.37 -19.20
CA VAL A 24 1.00 -10.93 -20.55
C VAL A 24 1.22 -9.42 -20.63
N THR A 25 1.99 -8.97 -21.62
CA THR A 25 2.33 -7.55 -21.80
C THR A 25 2.42 -7.19 -23.27
N ASN A 26 2.16 -5.91 -23.57
CA ASN A 26 2.38 -5.31 -24.89
C ASN A 26 3.68 -4.48 -24.95
N LEU A 27 4.48 -4.48 -23.87
CA LEU A 27 5.76 -3.76 -23.84
C LEU A 27 6.76 -4.46 -24.77
N ALA A 28 7.52 -3.69 -25.54
CA ALA A 28 8.54 -4.18 -26.44
C ALA A 28 9.67 -4.92 -25.67
N GLU A 29 10.26 -5.95 -26.29
CA GLU A 29 11.27 -6.76 -25.61
C GLU A 29 12.60 -6.02 -25.49
N GLU A 30 12.92 -5.21 -26.48
CA GLU A 30 14.15 -4.41 -26.53
C GLU A 30 14.23 -3.43 -25.35
N ASP A 31 13.10 -2.79 -24.99
CA ASP A 31 13.03 -1.81 -23.91
C ASP A 31 12.76 -2.45 -22.54
N TYR A 32 12.07 -3.60 -22.56
CA TYR A 32 11.61 -4.29 -21.35
C TYR A 32 11.94 -5.78 -21.40
N PRO A 33 13.21 -6.16 -21.18
CA PRO A 33 13.59 -7.57 -21.07
C PRO A 33 12.88 -8.26 -19.90
N PRO A 34 12.86 -9.60 -19.81
CA PRO A 34 12.14 -10.35 -18.78
C PRO A 34 12.44 -9.92 -17.34
N GLU A 35 13.68 -9.55 -17.04
CA GLU A 35 14.12 -9.09 -15.72
C GLU A 35 13.44 -7.76 -15.37
N ARG A 36 13.35 -6.84 -16.32
CA ARG A 36 12.69 -5.55 -16.15
C ARG A 36 11.18 -5.71 -15.98
N ILE A 37 10.54 -6.63 -16.70
CA ILE A 37 9.13 -6.98 -16.51
C ILE A 37 8.90 -7.55 -15.10
N LYS A 38 9.80 -8.39 -14.60
CA LYS A 38 9.74 -8.91 -13.23
C LYS A 38 9.79 -7.80 -12.17
N GLU A 39 10.67 -6.82 -12.34
CA GLU A 39 10.76 -5.65 -11.46
C GLU A 39 9.47 -4.82 -11.49
N LEU A 40 8.98 -4.48 -12.70
CA LEU A 40 7.72 -3.74 -12.86
C LEU A 40 6.54 -4.46 -12.21
N TYR A 41 6.46 -5.76 -12.41
CA TYR A 41 5.40 -6.58 -11.81
C TYR A 41 5.50 -6.62 -10.28
N ALA A 42 6.71 -6.68 -9.74
CA ALA A 42 6.92 -6.64 -8.29
C ALA A 42 6.43 -5.31 -7.66
N MET A 43 6.53 -4.19 -8.39
CA MET A 43 6.01 -2.89 -7.93
C MET A 43 4.49 -2.89 -7.76
N ARG A 44 3.74 -3.76 -8.46
CA ARG A 44 2.30 -3.93 -8.30
C ARG A 44 1.87 -4.27 -6.87
N TRP A 45 2.73 -4.95 -6.09
CA TRP A 45 2.45 -5.26 -4.68
C TRP A 45 2.29 -4.02 -3.80
N GLY A 46 2.79 -2.87 -4.25
CA GLY A 46 2.55 -1.59 -3.61
C GLY A 46 1.07 -1.27 -3.52
N ILE A 47 0.30 -1.53 -4.58
CA ILE A 47 -1.16 -1.29 -4.64
C ILE A 47 -1.90 -2.10 -3.58
N GLU A 48 -1.56 -3.39 -3.43
CA GLU A 48 -2.20 -4.26 -2.43
C GLU A 48 -1.92 -3.79 -1.00
N THR A 49 -0.70 -3.33 -0.75
CA THR A 49 -0.32 -2.73 0.53
C THR A 49 -1.08 -1.42 0.78
N SER A 50 -1.21 -0.57 -0.24
CA SER A 50 -1.98 0.68 -0.19
C SER A 50 -3.45 0.42 0.13
N PHE A 51 -4.10 -0.50 -0.55
CA PHE A 51 -5.47 -0.88 -0.23
C PHE A 51 -5.62 -1.44 1.19
N ARG A 52 -4.68 -2.24 1.66
CA ARG A 52 -4.69 -2.74 3.03
C ARG A 52 -4.55 -1.61 4.04
N ASN A 53 -3.64 -0.68 3.82
CA ASN A 53 -3.45 0.50 4.66
C ASN A 53 -4.70 1.37 4.69
N LEU A 54 -5.30 1.64 3.54
CA LEU A 54 -6.51 2.43 3.41
C LEU A 54 -7.69 1.77 4.15
N LYS A 55 -7.92 0.47 3.93
CA LYS A 55 -9.03 -0.26 4.55
C LYS A 55 -8.89 -0.39 6.05
N TYR A 56 -7.72 -0.75 6.55
CA TYR A 56 -7.56 -1.16 7.94
C TYR A 56 -6.85 -0.11 8.80
N THR A 57 -5.78 0.51 8.32
CA THR A 57 -5.01 1.49 9.10
C THR A 57 -5.70 2.84 9.13
N VAL A 58 -6.16 3.32 7.98
CA VAL A 58 -6.96 4.55 7.89
C VAL A 58 -8.41 4.29 8.28
N GLY A 59 -8.91 3.07 8.03
CA GLY A 59 -10.20 2.61 8.53
C GLY A 59 -11.35 2.70 7.52
N LEU A 60 -11.08 2.72 6.19
CA LEU A 60 -12.10 2.84 5.16
C LEU A 60 -13.13 1.70 5.16
N ALA A 61 -12.83 0.56 5.80
CA ALA A 61 -13.78 -0.55 5.92
C ALA A 61 -14.83 -0.38 7.01
N LYS A 62 -14.78 0.69 7.82
CA LYS A 62 -15.67 0.91 8.99
C LYS A 62 -16.29 2.30 8.92
N PHE A 63 -17.60 2.36 8.81
CA PHE A 63 -18.38 3.59 8.78
C PHE A 63 -19.11 3.86 10.09
N HIS A 64 -19.33 5.14 10.42
CA HIS A 64 -20.07 5.57 11.61
C HIS A 64 -21.56 5.79 11.32
N THR A 65 -21.93 5.92 10.05
CA THR A 65 -23.28 6.27 9.61
C THR A 65 -23.74 5.35 8.48
N LYS A 66 -25.04 5.25 8.30
CA LYS A 66 -25.67 4.54 7.17
C LYS A 66 -26.21 5.51 6.10
N LYS A 67 -26.24 6.83 6.38
CA LYS A 67 -26.72 7.83 5.43
C LYS A 67 -25.69 7.98 4.31
N VAL A 68 -26.13 7.86 3.04
CA VAL A 68 -25.26 7.89 1.85
C VAL A 68 -24.32 9.09 1.86
N MET A 69 -24.88 10.30 2.00
CA MET A 69 -24.08 11.54 2.01
C MET A 69 -22.99 11.54 3.08
N CYS A 70 -23.29 11.04 4.29
CA CYS A 70 -22.30 10.97 5.36
C CYS A 70 -21.24 9.87 5.08
N VAL A 71 -21.63 8.75 4.45
CA VAL A 71 -20.68 7.71 4.02
C VAL A 71 -19.72 8.27 2.98
N GLU A 72 -20.20 9.04 2.01
CA GLU A 72 -19.38 9.71 1.00
C GLU A 72 -18.37 10.68 1.66
N GLN A 73 -18.83 11.50 2.59
CA GLN A 73 -17.95 12.39 3.36
C GLN A 73 -16.87 11.62 4.11
N GLU A 74 -17.22 10.50 4.77
CA GLU A 74 -16.25 9.66 5.45
C GLU A 74 -15.24 9.03 4.47
N ILE A 75 -15.67 8.62 3.28
CA ILE A 75 -14.78 8.09 2.24
C ILE A 75 -13.76 9.16 1.84
N PHE A 76 -14.22 10.35 1.45
CA PHE A 76 -13.34 11.43 1.03
C PHE A 76 -12.38 11.87 2.14
N ALA A 77 -12.86 12.02 3.37
CA ALA A 77 -12.01 12.36 4.51
C ALA A 77 -10.88 11.34 4.73
N ARG A 78 -11.16 10.05 4.55
CA ARG A 78 -10.16 8.98 4.68
C ARG A 78 -9.20 8.91 3.51
N LEU A 79 -9.66 9.19 2.29
CA LEU A 79 -8.80 9.30 1.12
C LEU A 79 -7.84 10.49 1.25
N ILE A 80 -8.33 11.64 1.71
CA ILE A 80 -7.50 12.82 1.99
C ILE A 80 -6.45 12.48 3.05
N MET A 81 -6.86 11.87 4.16
CA MET A 81 -5.94 11.43 5.21
C MET A 81 -4.88 10.46 4.67
N TYR A 82 -5.29 9.49 3.87
CA TYR A 82 -4.37 8.52 3.26
C TYR A 82 -3.32 9.22 2.38
N ASN A 83 -3.77 10.07 1.45
CA ASN A 83 -2.88 10.79 0.54
C ASN A 83 -1.94 11.73 1.31
N PHE A 84 -2.43 12.41 2.34
CA PHE A 84 -1.60 13.27 3.18
C PHE A 84 -0.49 12.46 3.88
N VAL A 85 -0.84 11.32 4.48
CA VAL A 85 0.14 10.45 5.14
C VAL A 85 1.16 9.89 4.15
N GLU A 86 0.73 9.44 2.97
CA GLU A 86 1.64 8.97 1.92
C GLU A 86 2.60 10.09 1.47
N MET A 87 2.07 11.29 1.27
CA MET A 87 2.89 12.45 0.92
C MET A 87 3.95 12.73 2.00
N ILE A 88 3.55 12.85 3.27
CA ILE A 88 4.50 13.10 4.36
C ILE A 88 5.54 11.99 4.47
N THR A 89 5.11 10.72 4.42
CA THR A 89 6.03 9.58 4.53
C THR A 89 7.00 9.47 3.36
N SER A 90 6.65 9.98 2.17
CA SER A 90 7.54 10.01 1.01
C SER A 90 8.66 11.06 1.14
N TYR A 91 8.43 12.14 1.88
CA TYR A 91 9.43 13.19 2.11
C TYR A 91 10.27 12.95 3.37
N VAL A 92 9.82 12.11 4.29
CA VAL A 92 10.57 11.84 5.52
C VAL A 92 11.82 11.03 5.22
N VAL A 93 12.97 11.66 5.46
CA VAL A 93 14.29 11.00 5.34
C VAL A 93 14.57 10.21 6.62
N ILE A 94 14.77 8.91 6.46
CA ILE A 94 15.17 8.04 7.56
C ILE A 94 16.67 8.21 7.78
N ASN A 95 17.06 9.16 8.63
CA ASN A 95 18.43 9.37 9.03
C ASN A 95 18.83 8.32 10.08
N GLY A 96 19.76 7.46 9.77
CA GLY A 96 20.25 6.45 10.69
C GLY A 96 21.63 5.94 10.33
N LYS A 97 22.41 5.55 11.34
CA LYS A 97 23.66 4.81 11.11
C LYS A 97 23.38 3.59 10.22
N PRO A 98 24.31 3.16 9.36
CA PRO A 98 24.13 1.98 8.53
C PRO A 98 23.74 0.80 9.42
N LYS A 99 22.50 0.34 9.28
CA LYS A 99 21.95 -0.78 10.03
C LYS A 99 22.00 -2.03 9.15
N ARG A 100 22.04 -3.20 9.79
CA ARG A 100 22.04 -4.50 9.10
C ARG A 100 20.87 -4.71 8.10
N HIS A 101 19.80 -3.94 8.25
CA HIS A 101 18.59 -4.04 7.43
C HIS A 101 18.18 -2.69 6.86
N THR A 102 17.52 -2.70 5.72
CA THR A 102 16.79 -1.54 5.20
C THR A 102 15.56 -1.29 6.06
N TYR A 103 15.26 -0.04 6.35
CA TYR A 103 14.11 0.37 7.17
C TYR A 103 13.17 1.23 6.34
N LYS A 104 11.89 1.15 6.64
CA LYS A 104 10.85 2.03 6.10
C LYS A 104 10.04 2.64 7.23
N THR A 105 9.35 3.73 6.96
CA THR A 105 8.44 4.39 7.90
C THR A 105 7.35 3.45 8.38
N ASN A 106 6.95 3.58 9.64
CA ASN A 106 5.80 2.86 10.18
C ASN A 106 4.52 3.61 9.84
N PHE A 107 3.82 3.16 8.80
CA PHE A 107 2.61 3.81 8.31
C PHE A 107 1.51 3.97 9.37
N SER A 108 1.37 3.03 10.29
CA SER A 108 0.38 3.13 11.38
C SER A 108 0.69 4.27 12.34
N VAL A 109 1.97 4.46 12.68
CA VAL A 109 2.43 5.60 13.49
C VAL A 109 2.22 6.90 12.72
N ALA A 110 2.58 6.93 11.44
CA ALA A 110 2.39 8.10 10.58
C ALA A 110 0.91 8.54 10.54
N VAL A 111 -0.03 7.60 10.35
CA VAL A 111 -1.47 7.91 10.40
C VAL A 111 -1.88 8.48 11.75
N HIS A 112 -1.37 7.93 12.86
CA HIS A 112 -1.70 8.42 14.20
C HIS A 112 -1.22 9.86 14.42
N VAL A 113 0.03 10.13 14.08
CA VAL A 113 0.66 11.45 14.25
C VAL A 113 0.02 12.48 13.34
N CYS A 114 -0.26 12.15 12.07
CA CYS A 114 -0.96 13.03 11.14
C CYS A 114 -2.40 13.34 11.59
N ARG A 115 -3.11 12.38 12.17
CA ARG A 115 -4.44 12.64 12.78
C ARG A 115 -4.36 13.62 13.94
N ALA A 116 -3.33 13.52 14.76
CA ALA A 116 -3.11 14.46 15.86
C ALA A 116 -2.78 15.86 15.34
N PHE A 117 -2.01 15.95 14.25
CA PHE A 117 -1.73 17.22 13.56
C PHE A 117 -3.01 17.88 13.04
N PHE A 118 -3.90 17.17 12.35
CA PHE A 118 -5.17 17.72 11.90
C PHE A 118 -6.09 18.17 13.04
N LYS A 119 -5.90 17.64 14.25
CA LYS A 119 -6.62 18.08 15.46
C LYS A 119 -5.92 19.23 16.19
N GLY A 120 -4.88 19.82 15.60
CA GLY A 120 -4.09 20.88 16.22
C GLY A 120 -3.29 20.46 17.47
N LYS A 121 -3.07 19.15 17.67
CA LYS A 121 -2.34 18.64 18.83
C LYS A 121 -0.84 18.55 18.61
N ASN A 122 -0.40 18.50 17.36
CA ASN A 122 0.99 18.41 16.96
C ASN A 122 1.31 19.44 15.89
N THR A 123 2.57 19.84 15.80
CA THR A 123 3.08 20.79 14.80
C THR A 123 4.22 20.16 14.01
N SER A 124 4.50 20.67 12.80
CA SER A 124 5.78 20.47 12.13
C SER A 124 6.87 21.25 12.90
N PRO A 125 8.09 20.72 13.14
CA PRO A 125 8.67 19.47 12.61
C PRO A 125 8.42 18.22 13.47
N PHE A 126 7.57 18.27 14.51
CA PHE A 126 7.31 17.12 15.38
C PHE A 126 6.76 15.91 14.61
N VAL A 127 5.90 16.17 13.62
CA VAL A 127 5.29 15.12 12.79
C VAL A 127 6.35 14.33 12.06
N GLU A 128 7.22 15.01 11.33
CA GLU A 128 8.27 14.42 10.50
C GLU A 128 9.31 13.70 11.37
N THR A 129 9.73 14.32 12.46
CA THR A 129 10.70 13.74 13.40
C THR A 129 10.16 12.46 14.03
N THR A 130 8.89 12.47 14.43
CA THR A 130 8.26 11.28 15.03
C THR A 130 8.15 10.15 14.01
N ILE A 131 7.79 10.44 12.77
CA ILE A 131 7.71 9.44 11.70
C ILE A 131 9.12 8.89 11.38
N ALA A 132 10.13 9.76 11.27
CA ALA A 132 11.51 9.36 10.99
C ALA A 132 12.09 8.43 12.06
N ASN A 133 11.76 8.65 13.32
CA ASN A 133 12.24 7.85 14.45
C ASN A 133 11.47 6.51 14.60
N ASN A 134 10.27 6.41 14.04
CA ASN A 134 9.44 5.21 14.14
C ASN A 134 9.48 4.41 12.84
N THR A 135 10.50 3.61 12.68
CA THR A 135 10.73 2.81 11.48
C THR A 135 10.55 1.31 11.75
N ILE A 136 10.22 0.57 10.70
CA ILE A 136 10.12 -0.89 10.71
C ILE A 136 11.12 -1.51 9.74
N PRO A 137 11.75 -2.65 10.07
CA PRO A 137 12.70 -3.29 9.17
C PRO A 137 11.97 -3.87 7.94
N VAL A 138 12.55 -3.67 6.77
CA VAL A 138 12.15 -4.36 5.55
C VAL A 138 12.77 -5.76 5.62
N ARG A 139 11.94 -6.78 5.50
CA ARG A 139 12.35 -8.19 5.51
C ARG A 139 12.12 -8.79 4.12
N PRO A 140 13.09 -8.69 3.20
CA PRO A 140 12.97 -9.28 1.87
C PRO A 140 12.86 -10.81 2.01
N GLY A 141 12.08 -11.43 1.13
CA GLY A 141 11.94 -12.88 1.08
C GLY A 141 11.12 -13.53 2.19
N ARG A 142 10.48 -12.75 3.10
CA ARG A 142 9.61 -13.33 4.11
C ARG A 142 8.35 -13.90 3.46
N GLN A 143 8.28 -15.21 3.41
CA GLN A 143 7.07 -15.94 3.02
C GLN A 143 6.26 -16.28 4.29
N SER A 144 4.98 -15.95 4.26
CA SER A 144 4.04 -16.41 5.29
C SER A 144 3.04 -17.34 4.60
N PRO A 145 2.97 -18.63 4.97
CA PRO A 145 1.99 -19.52 4.39
C PRO A 145 0.59 -18.95 4.60
N ARG A 146 -0.21 -18.92 3.54
CA ARG A 146 -1.60 -18.49 3.64
C ARG A 146 -2.36 -19.50 4.50
N LYS A 147 -2.75 -19.09 5.69
CA LYS A 147 -3.73 -19.87 6.45
C LYS A 147 -5.07 -19.73 5.74
N ASN A 148 -5.61 -20.84 5.24
CA ASN A 148 -6.99 -20.90 4.75
C ASN A 148 -7.92 -20.63 5.95
N ARG A 149 -8.22 -19.36 6.17
CA ARG A 149 -9.30 -18.97 7.08
C ARG A 149 -10.56 -18.90 6.24
N ASN A 150 -11.61 -19.59 6.64
CA ASN A 150 -12.94 -19.37 6.12
C ASN A 150 -13.20 -17.86 6.18
N ARG A 151 -13.39 -17.24 5.01
CA ARG A 151 -13.63 -15.80 4.92
C ARG A 151 -14.97 -15.53 5.59
N THR A 152 -14.94 -15.11 6.85
CA THR A 152 -16.08 -14.41 7.43
C THR A 152 -16.29 -13.13 6.64
N PHE A 153 -17.56 -12.78 6.46
CA PHE A 153 -18.09 -11.63 5.73
C PHE A 153 -17.09 -10.47 5.47
N THR A 154 -16.87 -10.15 4.20
CA THR A 154 -15.92 -9.13 3.75
C THR A 154 -16.59 -7.79 3.41
N GLY A 155 -17.85 -7.57 3.82
CA GLY A 155 -18.58 -6.34 3.60
C GLY A 155 -18.12 -5.17 4.47
N PHE A 156 -18.61 -3.97 4.19
CA PHE A 156 -18.39 -2.80 5.03
C PHE A 156 -19.06 -3.00 6.40
N GLN A 157 -18.33 -2.61 7.44
CA GLN A 157 -18.83 -2.68 8.80
C GLN A 157 -19.23 -1.28 9.27
N TYR A 158 -20.45 -1.16 9.78
CA TYR A 158 -20.91 0.04 10.46
C TYR A 158 -20.63 -0.10 11.95
N ARG A 159 -20.08 0.93 12.57
CA ARG A 159 -19.99 0.97 14.03
C ARG A 159 -21.39 1.23 14.58
N VAL A 160 -21.83 0.36 15.47
CA VAL A 160 -22.98 0.65 16.33
C VAL A 160 -22.51 1.75 17.29
N ALA A 161 -23.27 2.83 17.39
CA ALA A 161 -23.01 3.94 18.29
C ALA A 161 -23.09 3.47 19.74
#